data_353349b5d55d7299ca367893e2185db6
#
_entry.id   353349b5d55d7299ca367893e2185db6
#
_cell.length_a   1.000
_cell.length_b   1.000
_cell.length_c   1.000
_cell.angle_alpha   90.00
_cell.angle_beta   90.00
_cell.angle_gamma   90.00
#
_symmetry.space_group_name_H-M   'P 1'
#
loop_
_entity.id
_entity.type
_entity.pdbx_description
1 polymer ?
#
loop_
_entity_poly.entity_id
_entity_poly.type
_entity_poly.pdbx_seq_one_letter_code
_entity_poly.pdbx_strand_id
1 'polypeptide(L)'
;MNLDKYQLEAVHNIGNTLLIAGAGSGKTTTILKRIEYLIESNIFKVDEILVISFTNKSVDDLKKRCKYQVNIKTFHKLAMEILEEYNINYKLVSKDYLLFLTNEFFITLTDTSLTQEIIKYFGYYNYQEFLKTYTYKEFIKLICNLIKLYKSNNLTKEDIKNLFNIDNFISKYMYIIFCKYNQELKSFNGFDFDDLILEATKIISKKSKYKHIIIDEFQDTSLIRFNLINKIRVINNATLFCVGDDYQSIYHFSGSDINLFLKFKEYIKDAKVMKLKYTYRNSQELINASTSFVMKNNKQLRKELISNKHIDKPIKFIYYINPYKAFKKLYKELKNNNLLVLGRNNFDIKKFSKENIPEFMSVHSSKGLEADNVILINMVDNIYGFPNKLINSKLIEELHPSDKSYIYAEERRLFYVALTRTENYVYILVPLFKQSIFIKELKKILKQLYKNNL
;
A
#
# COMPACT_ATOMS: atom_id res chain seq x y z
N MET A 1 24.82 7.40 14.97
CA MET A 1 23.75 6.56 15.50
C MET A 1 24.27 5.13 15.47
N ASN A 2 24.39 4.48 16.64
CA ASN A 2 24.85 3.09 16.69
C ASN A 2 23.73 2.16 16.26
N LEU A 3 24.04 1.21 15.37
CA LEU A 3 23.12 0.17 14.94
C LEU A 3 22.95 -0.87 16.06
N ASP A 4 21.75 -1.42 16.22
CA ASP A 4 21.53 -2.59 17.05
C ASP A 4 22.07 -3.86 16.38
N LYS A 5 22.15 -4.96 17.16
CA LYS A 5 22.73 -6.23 16.69
C LYS A 5 22.01 -6.81 15.45
N TYR A 6 20.70 -6.63 15.33
CA TYR A 6 19.90 -7.14 14.20
C TYR A 6 20.09 -6.28 12.96
N GLN A 7 20.22 -4.96 13.14
CA GLN A 7 20.57 -4.04 12.06
C GLN A 7 22.00 -4.34 11.57
N LEU A 8 22.97 -4.52 12.46
CA LEU A 8 24.35 -4.88 12.11
C LEU A 8 24.42 -6.19 11.33
N GLU A 9 23.72 -7.21 11.78
CA GLU A 9 23.65 -8.49 11.06
C GLU A 9 23.07 -8.32 9.65
N ALA A 10 22.00 -7.51 9.50
CA ALA A 10 21.40 -7.24 8.20
C ALA A 10 22.31 -6.40 7.30
N VAL A 11 23.06 -5.45 7.85
CA VAL A 11 24.03 -4.63 7.11
C VAL A 11 25.16 -5.48 6.55
N HIS A 12 25.66 -6.46 7.29
CA HIS A 12 26.82 -7.28 6.93
C HIS A 12 26.46 -8.50 6.05
N ASN A 13 25.19 -8.89 5.94
CA ASN A 13 24.81 -10.06 5.13
C ASN A 13 24.87 -9.76 3.64
N ILE A 14 25.79 -10.34 2.88
CA ILE A 14 26.02 -10.01 1.46
C ILE A 14 25.04 -10.73 0.51
N GLY A 15 24.51 -11.89 0.90
CA GLY A 15 23.61 -12.72 0.05
C GLY A 15 22.21 -12.12 -0.15
N ASN A 16 21.40 -12.83 -0.92
CA ASN A 16 19.98 -12.48 -1.10
C ASN A 16 19.26 -12.45 0.25
N THR A 17 18.54 -11.38 0.53
CA THR A 17 17.98 -11.11 1.86
C THR A 17 16.56 -10.56 1.76
N LEU A 18 15.67 -11.10 2.59
CA LEU A 18 14.44 -10.42 3.00
C LEU A 18 14.59 -9.94 4.44
N LEU A 19 14.58 -8.63 4.64
CA LEU A 19 14.60 -8.01 5.97
C LEU A 19 13.18 -7.64 6.38
N ILE A 20 12.63 -8.39 7.33
CA ILE A 20 11.32 -8.13 7.92
C ILE A 20 11.50 -7.11 9.04
N ALA A 21 10.78 -5.99 8.94
CA ALA A 21 10.93 -4.86 9.83
C ALA A 21 9.56 -4.32 10.25
N GLY A 22 9.36 -4.02 11.52
CA GLY A 22 8.14 -3.39 12.00
C GLY A 22 8.11 -1.87 11.81
N ALA A 23 7.00 -1.23 12.21
CA ALA A 23 6.92 0.24 12.25
C ALA A 23 8.00 0.81 13.19
N GLY A 24 8.72 1.83 12.71
CA GLY A 24 9.76 2.51 13.53
C GLY A 24 11.01 1.69 13.82
N SER A 25 11.26 0.55 13.15
CA SER A 25 12.43 -0.31 13.41
C SER A 25 13.73 0.15 12.73
N GLY A 26 13.75 1.31 12.10
CA GLY A 26 14.95 1.85 11.45
C GLY A 26 15.26 1.23 10.09
N LYS A 27 14.24 0.83 9.30
CA LYS A 27 14.39 0.31 7.93
C LYS A 27 15.34 1.16 7.08
N THR A 28 15.02 2.44 6.95
CA THR A 28 15.80 3.39 6.14
C THR A 28 17.23 3.54 6.64
N THR A 29 17.43 3.59 7.95
CA THR A 29 18.76 3.63 8.58
C THR A 29 19.57 2.39 8.23
N THR A 30 18.94 1.20 8.28
CA THR A 30 19.60 -0.06 7.91
C THR A 30 20.00 -0.08 6.44
N ILE A 31 19.12 0.40 5.53
CA ILE A 31 19.44 0.54 4.09
C ILE A 31 20.64 1.45 3.89
N LEU A 32 20.64 2.65 4.48
CA LEU A 32 21.72 3.62 4.33
C LEU A 32 23.05 3.09 4.85
N LYS A 33 23.04 2.49 6.03
CA LYS A 33 24.26 1.89 6.64
C LYS A 33 24.77 0.67 5.88
N ARG A 34 23.85 -0.10 5.24
CA ARG A 34 24.25 -1.17 4.33
C ARG A 34 24.98 -0.64 3.11
N ILE A 35 24.48 0.43 2.49
CA ILE A 35 25.13 1.07 1.34
C ILE A 35 26.53 1.57 1.75
N GLU A 36 26.64 2.26 2.89
CA GLU A 36 27.93 2.72 3.42
C GLU A 36 28.91 1.54 3.60
N TYR A 37 28.46 0.48 4.28
CA TYR A 37 29.28 -0.72 4.52
C TYR A 37 29.78 -1.37 3.23
N LEU A 38 28.88 -1.58 2.25
CA LEU A 38 29.22 -2.25 0.99
C LEU A 38 30.26 -1.48 0.17
N ILE A 39 30.21 -0.14 0.20
CA ILE A 39 31.16 0.73 -0.50
C ILE A 39 32.48 0.82 0.26
N GLU A 40 32.44 1.11 1.56
CA GLU A 40 33.64 1.28 2.41
C GLU A 40 34.46 -0.01 2.55
N SER A 41 33.78 -1.16 2.50
CA SER A 41 34.44 -2.48 2.46
C SER A 41 34.88 -2.91 1.07
N ASN A 42 34.75 -2.07 0.03
CA ASN A 42 35.09 -2.37 -1.36
C ASN A 42 34.40 -3.62 -1.94
N ILE A 43 33.21 -3.97 -1.41
CA ILE A 43 32.41 -5.13 -1.90
C ILE A 43 31.72 -4.78 -3.22
N PHE A 44 31.15 -3.57 -3.32
CA PHE A 44 30.55 -3.03 -4.54
C PHE A 44 30.97 -1.59 -4.76
N LYS A 45 31.07 -1.19 -6.04
CA LYS A 45 31.27 0.21 -6.43
C LYS A 45 29.93 0.95 -6.32
N VAL A 46 30.01 2.28 -6.20
CA VAL A 46 28.85 3.19 -6.08
C VAL A 46 27.83 2.97 -7.21
N ASP A 47 28.31 2.80 -8.44
CA ASP A 47 27.48 2.64 -9.62
C ASP A 47 26.94 1.20 -9.82
N GLU A 48 27.45 0.22 -9.07
CA GLU A 48 26.98 -1.17 -9.05
C GLU A 48 25.78 -1.38 -8.12
N ILE A 49 25.42 -0.37 -7.30
CA ILE A 49 24.29 -0.45 -6.36
C ILE A 49 23.08 0.27 -6.94
N LEU A 50 21.96 -0.44 -7.03
CA LEU A 50 20.65 0.09 -7.39
C LEU A 50 19.72 0.05 -6.18
N VAL A 51 19.13 1.18 -5.83
CA VAL A 51 18.11 1.28 -4.78
C VAL A 51 16.78 1.65 -5.41
N ILE A 52 15.76 0.85 -5.16
CA ILE A 52 14.40 1.07 -5.61
C ILE A 52 13.53 1.47 -4.43
N SER A 53 12.81 2.57 -4.58
CA SER A 53 11.77 2.98 -3.64
C SER A 53 10.45 3.25 -4.36
N PHE A 54 9.36 3.27 -3.62
CA PHE A 54 8.01 3.24 -4.17
C PHE A 54 7.54 4.60 -4.70
N THR A 55 7.97 5.69 -4.06
CA THR A 55 7.54 7.06 -4.36
C THR A 55 8.72 7.98 -4.62
N ASN A 56 8.50 9.05 -5.41
CA ASN A 56 9.52 10.08 -5.61
C ASN A 56 9.94 10.74 -4.29
N LYS A 57 8.98 10.97 -3.37
CA LYS A 57 9.28 11.52 -2.04
C LYS A 57 10.25 10.64 -1.26
N SER A 58 10.06 9.31 -1.27
CA SER A 58 10.97 8.37 -0.60
C SER A 58 12.34 8.31 -1.30
N VAL A 59 12.37 8.42 -2.62
CA VAL A 59 13.63 8.53 -3.40
C VAL A 59 14.40 9.79 -3.00
N ASP A 60 13.72 10.94 -2.91
CA ASP A 60 14.34 12.21 -2.55
C ASP A 60 14.85 12.19 -1.09
N ASP A 61 14.10 11.60 -0.16
CA ASP A 61 14.55 11.44 1.24
C ASP A 61 15.78 10.53 1.33
N LEU A 62 15.76 9.38 0.64
CA LEU A 62 16.93 8.49 0.59
C LEU A 62 18.15 9.18 -0.02
N LYS A 63 17.99 9.92 -1.13
CA LYS A 63 19.09 10.67 -1.76
C LYS A 63 19.69 11.72 -0.83
N LYS A 64 18.85 12.48 -0.12
CA LYS A 64 19.31 13.51 0.83
C LYS A 64 20.10 12.94 2.00
N ARG A 65 19.76 11.74 2.45
CA ARG A 65 20.35 11.08 3.62
C ARG A 65 21.48 10.13 3.27
N CYS A 66 21.59 9.72 2.01
CA CYS A 66 22.64 8.80 1.57
C CYS A 66 24.00 9.53 1.44
N LYS A 67 25.03 9.00 2.08
CA LYS A 67 26.41 9.53 2.02
C LYS A 67 27.00 9.45 0.60
N TYR A 68 26.62 8.43 -0.16
CA TYR A 68 27.16 8.13 -1.48
C TYR A 68 26.11 8.33 -2.57
N GLN A 69 26.54 8.78 -3.76
CA GLN A 69 25.66 9.00 -4.91
C GLN A 69 25.33 7.69 -5.67
N VAL A 70 24.70 6.75 -4.98
CA VAL A 70 24.22 5.50 -5.61
C VAL A 70 22.99 5.76 -6.48
N ASN A 71 22.64 4.78 -7.35
CA ASN A 71 21.46 4.88 -8.20
C ASN A 71 20.18 4.64 -7.38
N ILE A 72 19.50 5.70 -6.94
CA ILE A 72 18.23 5.63 -6.22
C ILE A 72 17.11 6.12 -7.14
N LYS A 73 16.09 5.29 -7.40
CA LYS A 73 14.99 5.62 -8.30
C LYS A 73 13.72 4.82 -8.02
N THR A 74 12.62 5.18 -8.66
CA THR A 74 11.38 4.40 -8.63
C THR A 74 11.40 3.31 -9.69
N PHE A 75 10.51 2.29 -9.58
CA PHE A 75 10.34 1.26 -10.61
C PHE A 75 10.05 1.87 -12.00
N HIS A 76 9.18 2.88 -12.04
CA HIS A 76 8.81 3.52 -13.31
C HIS A 76 9.99 4.28 -13.93
N LYS A 77 10.77 5.00 -13.12
CA LYS A 77 11.97 5.70 -13.64
C LYS A 77 12.99 4.70 -14.18
N LEU A 78 13.19 3.56 -13.50
CA LEU A 78 14.04 2.48 -14.00
C LEU A 78 13.53 1.93 -15.33
N ALA A 79 12.21 1.67 -15.43
CA ALA A 79 11.61 1.18 -16.67
C ALA A 79 11.76 2.17 -17.83
N MET A 80 11.55 3.48 -17.58
CA MET A 80 11.75 4.54 -18.58
C MET A 80 13.19 4.57 -19.08
N GLU A 81 14.18 4.51 -18.20
CA GLU A 81 15.60 4.50 -18.56
C GLU A 81 15.96 3.27 -19.41
N ILE A 82 15.38 2.10 -19.11
CA ILE A 82 15.56 0.90 -19.95
C ILE A 82 14.95 1.12 -21.32
N LEU A 83 13.73 1.65 -21.41
CA LEU A 83 13.08 1.90 -22.70
C LEU A 83 13.87 2.91 -23.56
N GLU A 84 14.40 3.96 -22.93
CA GLU A 84 15.28 4.96 -23.56
C GLU A 84 16.58 4.29 -24.08
N GLU A 85 17.24 3.43 -23.28
CA GLU A 85 18.47 2.72 -23.68
C GLU A 85 18.24 1.81 -24.91
N TYR A 86 17.04 1.24 -25.05
CA TYR A 86 16.67 0.41 -26.18
C TYR A 86 15.98 1.18 -27.32
N ASN A 87 15.98 2.53 -27.28
CA ASN A 87 15.39 3.42 -28.28
C ASN A 87 13.88 3.13 -28.55
N ILE A 88 13.13 2.77 -27.52
CA ILE A 88 11.68 2.56 -27.63
C ILE A 88 10.97 3.91 -27.49
N ASN A 89 10.32 4.34 -28.57
CA ASN A 89 9.49 5.52 -28.57
C ASN A 89 8.09 5.20 -28.07
N TYR A 90 7.59 5.97 -27.12
CA TYR A 90 6.24 5.83 -26.56
C TYR A 90 5.68 7.19 -26.10
N LYS A 91 4.38 7.28 -26.01
CA LYS A 91 3.66 8.43 -25.42
C LYS A 91 3.09 8.02 -24.07
N LEU A 92 3.61 8.60 -22.97
CA LEU A 92 3.09 8.32 -21.64
C LEU A 92 1.71 8.95 -21.47
N VAL A 93 0.70 8.14 -21.13
CA VAL A 93 -0.64 8.63 -20.84
C VAL A 93 -0.78 9.03 -19.37
N SER A 94 -1.72 9.94 -19.09
CA SER A 94 -2.01 10.38 -17.72
C SER A 94 -2.60 9.25 -16.87
N LYS A 95 -2.47 9.36 -15.55
CA LYS A 95 -3.05 8.39 -14.60
C LYS A 95 -4.57 8.28 -14.70
N ASP A 96 -5.23 9.33 -15.19
CA ASP A 96 -6.69 9.42 -15.29
C ASP A 96 -7.21 9.02 -16.66
N TYR A 97 -6.31 8.69 -17.62
CA TYR A 97 -6.70 8.38 -19.00
C TYR A 97 -7.66 7.19 -19.09
N LEU A 98 -7.40 6.11 -18.34
CA LEU A 98 -8.31 4.96 -18.28
C LEU A 98 -9.70 5.36 -17.73
N LEU A 99 -9.74 6.20 -16.69
CA LEU A 99 -11.00 6.67 -16.12
C LEU A 99 -11.76 7.57 -17.11
N PHE A 100 -11.05 8.46 -17.80
CA PHE A 100 -11.59 9.31 -18.84
C PHE A 100 -12.22 8.47 -19.97
N LEU A 101 -11.46 7.53 -20.54
CA LEU A 101 -11.92 6.65 -21.62
C LEU A 101 -13.10 5.77 -21.19
N THR A 102 -13.06 5.25 -19.96
CA THR A 102 -14.17 4.47 -19.39
C THR A 102 -15.43 5.32 -19.27
N ASN A 103 -15.31 6.53 -18.77
CA ASN A 103 -16.43 7.45 -18.64
C ASN A 103 -16.98 7.87 -20.01
N GLU A 104 -16.13 8.20 -20.98
CA GLU A 104 -16.56 8.49 -22.36
C GLU A 104 -17.33 7.33 -22.97
N PHE A 105 -16.82 6.10 -22.84
CA PHE A 105 -17.51 4.93 -23.37
C PHE A 105 -18.94 4.85 -22.87
N PHE A 106 -19.20 4.98 -21.57
CA PHE A 106 -20.55 4.87 -21.03
C PHE A 106 -21.43 6.08 -21.38
N ILE A 107 -20.89 7.31 -21.41
CA ILE A 107 -21.65 8.50 -21.78
C ILE A 107 -22.08 8.47 -23.26
N THR A 108 -21.23 7.97 -24.13
CA THR A 108 -21.49 7.90 -25.57
C THR A 108 -22.19 6.61 -26.02
N LEU A 109 -22.53 5.73 -25.07
CA LEU A 109 -23.15 4.45 -25.37
C LEU A 109 -24.58 4.66 -25.91
N THR A 110 -24.78 4.35 -27.19
CA THR A 110 -26.08 4.47 -27.89
C THR A 110 -26.79 3.11 -28.06
N ASP A 111 -26.10 2.01 -27.82
CA ASP A 111 -26.67 0.68 -27.90
C ASP A 111 -27.76 0.48 -26.83
N THR A 112 -29.01 0.37 -27.29
CA THR A 112 -30.17 0.24 -26.41
C THR A 112 -30.16 -1.05 -25.60
N SER A 113 -29.61 -2.13 -26.15
CA SER A 113 -29.51 -3.43 -25.49
C SER A 113 -28.54 -3.35 -24.29
N LEU A 114 -27.38 -2.76 -24.50
CA LEU A 114 -26.38 -2.58 -23.44
C LEU A 114 -26.84 -1.59 -22.36
N THR A 115 -27.48 -0.47 -22.76
CA THR A 115 -28.00 0.50 -21.79
C THR A 115 -29.13 -0.10 -20.94
N GLN A 116 -30.02 -0.91 -21.54
CA GLN A 116 -31.07 -1.62 -20.81
C GLN A 116 -30.50 -2.67 -19.83
N GLU A 117 -29.46 -3.42 -20.25
CA GLU A 117 -28.77 -4.36 -19.39
C GLU A 117 -28.20 -3.66 -18.15
N ILE A 118 -27.54 -2.50 -18.34
CA ILE A 118 -26.93 -1.71 -17.25
C ILE A 118 -27.99 -1.23 -16.26
N ILE A 119 -29.05 -0.57 -16.73
CA ILE A 119 -30.08 -0.06 -15.82
C ILE A 119 -30.82 -1.17 -15.08
N LYS A 120 -31.06 -2.30 -15.74
CA LYS A 120 -31.66 -3.51 -15.12
C LYS A 120 -30.75 -4.05 -14.00
N TYR A 121 -29.45 -4.16 -14.23
CA TYR A 121 -28.52 -4.68 -13.24
C TYR A 121 -28.47 -3.80 -11.98
N PHE A 122 -28.49 -2.48 -12.15
CA PHE A 122 -28.44 -1.54 -11.03
C PHE A 122 -29.80 -1.12 -10.47
N GLY A 123 -30.92 -1.60 -11.06
CA GLY A 123 -32.27 -1.28 -10.62
C GLY A 123 -32.73 0.16 -10.94
N TYR A 124 -32.29 0.72 -12.07
CA TYR A 124 -32.70 2.02 -12.56
C TYR A 124 -33.68 1.87 -13.75
N TYR A 125 -34.47 2.91 -14.01
CA TYR A 125 -35.42 2.95 -15.12
C TYR A 125 -34.92 3.77 -16.30
N ASN A 126 -34.02 4.71 -16.06
CA ASN A 126 -33.51 5.63 -17.07
C ASN A 126 -31.99 5.67 -17.05
N TYR A 127 -31.38 5.49 -18.23
CA TYR A 127 -29.91 5.45 -18.36
C TYR A 127 -29.27 6.81 -18.10
N GLN A 128 -29.87 7.91 -18.57
CA GLN A 128 -29.33 9.26 -18.37
C GLN A 128 -29.40 9.69 -16.89
N GLU A 129 -30.41 9.22 -16.16
CA GLU A 129 -30.46 9.41 -14.70
C GLU A 129 -29.40 8.59 -14.00
N PHE A 130 -29.21 7.32 -14.39
CA PHE A 130 -28.17 6.46 -13.84
C PHE A 130 -26.79 7.10 -13.95
N LEU A 131 -26.42 7.69 -15.10
CA LEU A 131 -25.13 8.35 -15.32
C LEU A 131 -24.85 9.50 -14.34
N LYS A 132 -25.87 10.13 -13.76
CA LYS A 132 -25.73 11.21 -12.77
C LYS A 132 -25.57 10.70 -11.33
N THR A 133 -25.75 9.40 -11.10
CA THR A 133 -25.76 8.81 -9.76
C THR A 133 -24.36 8.57 -9.18
N TYR A 134 -24.32 8.40 -7.86
CA TYR A 134 -23.13 7.92 -7.18
C TYR A 134 -22.79 6.47 -7.55
N THR A 135 -23.81 5.63 -7.77
CA THR A 135 -23.69 4.23 -8.20
C THR A 135 -22.89 4.11 -9.50
N TYR A 136 -23.18 4.95 -10.49
CA TYR A 136 -22.42 5.02 -11.72
C TYR A 136 -20.92 5.34 -11.46
N LYS A 137 -20.65 6.36 -10.64
CA LYS A 137 -19.27 6.74 -10.31
C LYS A 137 -18.47 5.61 -9.65
N GLU A 138 -19.10 4.84 -8.79
CA GLU A 138 -18.46 3.68 -8.17
C GLU A 138 -18.29 2.51 -9.15
N PHE A 139 -19.24 2.32 -10.07
CA PHE A 139 -19.15 1.31 -11.11
C PHE A 139 -17.95 1.53 -12.04
N ILE A 140 -17.77 2.73 -12.58
CA ILE A 140 -16.62 3.02 -13.45
C ILE A 140 -15.29 2.92 -12.70
N LYS A 141 -15.24 3.33 -11.44
CA LYS A 141 -14.06 3.15 -10.60
C LYS A 141 -13.74 1.67 -10.37
N LEU A 142 -14.75 0.84 -10.13
CA LEU A 142 -14.55 -0.60 -9.96
C LEU A 142 -13.94 -1.21 -11.23
N ILE A 143 -14.50 -0.91 -12.41
CA ILE A 143 -13.95 -1.38 -13.68
C ILE A 143 -12.50 -0.95 -13.86
N CYS A 144 -12.20 0.32 -13.63
CA CYS A 144 -10.83 0.83 -13.74
C CYS A 144 -9.87 0.13 -12.77
N ASN A 145 -10.31 -0.14 -11.54
CA ASN A 145 -9.51 -0.85 -10.54
C ASN A 145 -9.25 -2.30 -10.96
N LEU A 146 -10.26 -3.00 -11.46
CA LEU A 146 -10.11 -4.37 -11.95
C LEU A 146 -9.11 -4.45 -13.12
N ILE A 147 -9.17 -3.50 -14.07
CA ILE A 147 -8.21 -3.42 -15.19
C ILE A 147 -6.80 -3.17 -14.68
N LYS A 148 -6.60 -2.26 -13.73
CA LYS A 148 -5.29 -2.00 -13.12
C LYS A 148 -4.75 -3.23 -12.40
N LEU A 149 -5.58 -3.91 -11.61
CA LEU A 149 -5.22 -5.15 -10.93
C LEU A 149 -4.83 -6.25 -11.93
N TYR A 150 -5.59 -6.38 -13.00
CA TYR A 150 -5.31 -7.31 -14.07
C TYR A 150 -3.93 -7.07 -14.70
N LYS A 151 -3.61 -5.82 -15.07
CA LYS A 151 -2.32 -5.46 -15.66
C LYS A 151 -1.16 -5.63 -14.67
N SER A 152 -1.28 -5.11 -13.46
CA SER A 152 -0.21 -5.10 -12.46
C SER A 152 0.16 -6.50 -11.93
N ASN A 153 -0.75 -7.46 -12.03
CA ASN A 153 -0.50 -8.86 -11.64
C ASN A 153 -0.20 -9.77 -12.84
N ASN A 154 -0.11 -9.22 -14.05
CA ASN A 154 0.16 -9.97 -15.28
C ASN A 154 -0.76 -11.19 -15.43
N LEU A 155 -2.06 -10.97 -15.19
CA LEU A 155 -3.06 -12.03 -15.18
C LEU A 155 -3.27 -12.63 -16.58
N THR A 156 -3.68 -13.88 -16.60
CA THR A 156 -3.88 -14.68 -17.82
C THR A 156 -5.31 -14.55 -18.35
N LYS A 157 -5.56 -15.08 -19.55
CA LYS A 157 -6.93 -15.22 -20.07
C LYS A 157 -7.81 -16.13 -19.20
N GLU A 158 -7.22 -17.09 -18.51
CA GLU A 158 -7.92 -17.98 -17.58
C GLU A 158 -8.42 -17.23 -16.36
N ASP A 159 -7.60 -16.34 -15.81
CA ASP A 159 -8.00 -15.46 -14.70
C ASP A 159 -9.21 -14.59 -15.08
N ILE A 160 -9.26 -14.08 -16.32
CA ILE A 160 -10.44 -13.37 -16.83
C ILE A 160 -11.68 -14.27 -16.85
N LYS A 161 -11.57 -15.52 -17.33
CA LYS A 161 -12.72 -16.45 -17.35
C LYS A 161 -13.24 -16.72 -15.94
N ASN A 162 -12.36 -16.84 -14.95
CA ASN A 162 -12.76 -17.02 -13.56
C ASN A 162 -13.58 -15.81 -13.04
N LEU A 163 -13.23 -14.59 -13.44
CA LEU A 163 -14.03 -13.40 -13.11
C LEU A 163 -15.44 -13.46 -13.70
N PHE A 164 -15.60 -13.96 -14.92
CA PHE A 164 -16.92 -14.14 -15.54
C PHE A 164 -17.82 -15.11 -14.76
N ASN A 165 -17.25 -16.12 -14.11
CA ASN A 165 -17.99 -17.06 -13.27
C ASN A 165 -18.51 -16.42 -11.97
N ILE A 166 -17.86 -15.33 -11.49
CA ILE A 166 -18.25 -14.65 -10.25
C ILE A 166 -19.31 -13.58 -10.51
N ASP A 167 -19.06 -12.72 -11.47
CA ASP A 167 -19.97 -11.66 -11.90
C ASP A 167 -19.82 -11.44 -13.40
N ASN A 168 -20.69 -12.07 -14.18
CA ASN A 168 -20.67 -11.99 -15.64
C ASN A 168 -20.86 -10.56 -16.14
N PHE A 169 -21.72 -9.76 -15.49
CA PHE A 169 -22.01 -8.39 -15.91
C PHE A 169 -20.78 -7.48 -15.73
N ILE A 170 -20.24 -7.39 -14.53
CA ILE A 170 -19.07 -6.54 -14.25
C ILE A 170 -17.86 -6.98 -15.09
N SER A 171 -17.62 -8.29 -15.20
CA SER A 171 -16.50 -8.84 -15.96
C SER A 171 -16.62 -8.57 -17.45
N LYS A 172 -17.83 -8.61 -18.01
CA LYS A 172 -18.12 -8.25 -19.41
C LYS A 172 -17.70 -6.82 -19.70
N TYR A 173 -18.16 -5.85 -18.88
CA TYR A 173 -17.81 -4.45 -19.09
C TYR A 173 -16.34 -4.16 -18.82
N MET A 174 -15.74 -4.79 -17.81
CA MET A 174 -14.30 -4.73 -17.59
C MET A 174 -13.52 -5.17 -18.84
N TYR A 175 -13.90 -6.31 -19.44
CA TYR A 175 -13.23 -6.84 -20.63
C TYR A 175 -13.41 -5.95 -21.87
N ILE A 176 -14.62 -5.44 -22.12
CA ILE A 176 -14.90 -4.50 -23.21
C ILE A 176 -14.01 -3.25 -23.08
N ILE A 177 -13.98 -2.64 -21.89
CA ILE A 177 -13.18 -1.44 -21.64
C ILE A 177 -11.69 -1.76 -21.74
N PHE A 178 -11.24 -2.89 -21.22
CA PHE A 178 -9.84 -3.32 -21.33
C PHE A 178 -9.39 -3.47 -22.79
N CYS A 179 -10.20 -4.12 -23.64
CA CYS A 179 -9.90 -4.25 -25.06
C CYS A 179 -9.85 -2.89 -25.77
N LYS A 180 -10.85 -2.02 -25.52
CA LYS A 180 -10.90 -0.68 -26.09
C LYS A 180 -9.70 0.16 -25.64
N TYR A 181 -9.36 0.13 -24.34
CA TYR A 181 -8.22 0.84 -23.80
C TYR A 181 -6.89 0.43 -24.44
N ASN A 182 -6.65 -0.88 -24.59
CA ASN A 182 -5.44 -1.37 -25.22
C ASN A 182 -5.39 -1.05 -26.72
N GLN A 183 -6.53 -1.08 -27.42
CA GLN A 183 -6.61 -0.68 -28.83
C GLN A 183 -6.29 0.80 -29.01
N GLU A 184 -6.85 1.63 -28.15
CA GLU A 184 -6.61 3.07 -28.13
C GLU A 184 -5.11 3.37 -27.87
N LEU A 185 -4.52 2.79 -26.83
CA LEU A 185 -3.10 2.95 -26.55
C LEU A 185 -2.21 2.55 -27.74
N LYS A 186 -2.52 1.44 -28.38
CA LYS A 186 -1.77 0.98 -29.58
C LYS A 186 -1.87 1.95 -30.74
N SER A 187 -3.00 2.62 -30.95
CA SER A 187 -3.21 3.52 -32.10
C SER A 187 -2.25 4.70 -32.15
N PHE A 188 -1.74 5.15 -31.01
CA PHE A 188 -0.80 6.28 -30.92
C PHE A 188 0.50 5.94 -30.16
N ASN A 189 0.81 4.65 -30.03
CA ASN A 189 1.99 4.16 -29.30
C ASN A 189 2.02 4.61 -27.83
N GLY A 190 0.84 4.61 -27.20
CA GLY A 190 0.64 5.03 -25.81
C GLY A 190 1.02 3.94 -24.81
N PHE A 191 1.66 4.35 -23.72
CA PHE A 191 1.93 3.48 -22.57
C PHE A 191 1.35 4.10 -21.31
N ASP A 192 0.70 3.30 -20.48
CA ASP A 192 0.47 3.66 -19.08
C ASP A 192 1.65 3.22 -18.20
N PHE A 193 1.52 3.44 -16.89
CA PHE A 193 2.61 3.14 -15.95
C PHE A 193 2.93 1.64 -15.84
N ASP A 194 1.93 0.76 -16.00
CA ASP A 194 2.15 -0.68 -15.98
C ASP A 194 2.75 -1.16 -17.32
N ASP A 195 2.36 -0.57 -18.45
CA ASP A 195 2.96 -0.86 -19.76
C ASP A 195 4.44 -0.54 -19.80
N LEU A 196 4.89 0.58 -19.18
CA LEU A 196 6.32 0.89 -19.07
C LEU A 196 7.11 -0.28 -18.45
N ILE A 197 6.59 -0.83 -17.35
CA ILE A 197 7.25 -1.92 -16.62
C ILE A 197 7.20 -3.22 -17.43
N LEU A 198 6.06 -3.53 -18.04
CA LEU A 198 5.87 -4.73 -18.86
C LEU A 198 6.79 -4.71 -20.09
N GLU A 199 6.83 -3.60 -20.84
CA GLU A 199 7.68 -3.48 -22.02
C GLU A 199 9.17 -3.48 -21.65
N ALA A 200 9.59 -2.73 -20.64
CA ALA A 200 10.96 -2.78 -20.13
C ALA A 200 11.36 -4.21 -19.75
N THR A 201 10.44 -4.95 -19.09
CA THR A 201 10.68 -6.35 -18.74
C THR A 201 10.83 -7.25 -19.96
N LYS A 202 10.06 -7.03 -21.02
CA LYS A 202 10.15 -7.83 -22.26
C LYS A 202 11.49 -7.64 -22.98
N ILE A 203 11.89 -6.37 -23.17
CA ILE A 203 13.03 -6.03 -24.04
C ILE A 203 14.38 -6.20 -23.37
N ILE A 204 14.49 -6.03 -22.05
CA ILE A 204 15.78 -6.09 -21.36
C ILE A 204 16.46 -7.45 -21.57
N SER A 205 17.65 -7.44 -22.16
CA SER A 205 18.46 -8.63 -22.49
C SER A 205 19.94 -8.43 -22.20
N LYS A 206 20.42 -7.18 -22.15
CA LYS A 206 21.82 -6.86 -21.91
C LYS A 206 22.13 -6.76 -20.41
N LYS A 207 23.36 -7.14 -20.04
CA LYS A 207 23.85 -6.89 -18.69
C LYS A 207 23.97 -5.40 -18.43
N SER A 208 23.43 -4.94 -17.31
CA SER A 208 23.69 -3.61 -16.76
C SER A 208 24.83 -3.69 -15.72
N LYS A 209 25.23 -2.55 -15.19
CA LYS A 209 26.27 -2.48 -14.16
C LYS A 209 25.85 -2.93 -12.77
N TYR A 210 24.56 -3.11 -12.52
CA TYR A 210 24.03 -3.38 -11.18
C TYR A 210 24.37 -4.80 -10.71
N LYS A 211 25.09 -4.89 -9.58
CA LYS A 211 25.45 -6.15 -8.92
C LYS A 211 24.75 -6.34 -7.57
N HIS A 212 24.20 -5.25 -7.02
CA HIS A 212 23.42 -5.27 -5.78
C HIS A 212 22.17 -4.40 -5.93
N ILE A 213 21.01 -5.00 -5.65
CA ILE A 213 19.71 -4.32 -5.78
C ILE A 213 19.05 -4.30 -4.41
N ILE A 214 18.68 -3.10 -3.95
CA ILE A 214 17.97 -2.87 -2.69
C ILE A 214 16.55 -2.41 -3.03
N ILE A 215 15.53 -3.03 -2.42
CA ILE A 215 14.13 -2.63 -2.57
C ILE A 215 13.58 -2.23 -1.20
N ASP A 216 13.20 -0.97 -1.05
CA ASP A 216 12.48 -0.47 0.12
C ASP A 216 10.97 -0.67 -0.04
N GLU A 217 10.24 -0.82 1.08
CA GLU A 217 8.80 -1.06 1.13
C GLU A 217 8.35 -2.24 0.24
N PHE A 218 9.12 -3.34 0.26
CA PHE A 218 8.93 -4.48 -0.64
C PHE A 218 7.53 -5.11 -0.57
N GLN A 219 6.81 -5.01 0.55
CA GLN A 219 5.44 -5.50 0.72
C GLN A 219 4.41 -4.81 -0.19
N ASP A 220 4.78 -3.68 -0.82
CA ASP A 220 3.92 -2.94 -1.76
C ASP A 220 4.23 -3.25 -3.24
N THR A 221 5.11 -4.21 -3.48
CA THR A 221 5.54 -4.59 -4.84
C THR A 221 4.46 -5.44 -5.53
N SER A 222 4.17 -5.14 -6.79
CA SER A 222 3.31 -5.96 -7.66
C SER A 222 4.14 -7.00 -8.41
N LEU A 223 3.47 -8.01 -8.98
CA LEU A 223 4.15 -9.08 -9.71
C LEU A 223 4.95 -8.55 -10.90
N ILE A 224 4.43 -7.61 -11.68
CA ILE A 224 5.17 -7.04 -12.83
C ILE A 224 6.43 -6.28 -12.39
N ARG A 225 6.37 -5.54 -11.28
CA ARG A 225 7.52 -4.83 -10.70
C ARG A 225 8.59 -5.79 -10.21
N PHE A 226 8.17 -6.85 -9.52
CA PHE A 226 9.07 -7.92 -9.09
C PHE A 226 9.74 -8.61 -10.29
N ASN A 227 8.98 -8.93 -11.34
CA ASN A 227 9.49 -9.58 -12.54
C ASN A 227 10.57 -8.75 -13.25
N LEU A 228 10.38 -7.42 -13.35
CA LEU A 228 11.40 -6.50 -13.89
C LEU A 228 12.70 -6.62 -13.10
N ILE A 229 12.65 -6.46 -11.79
CA ILE A 229 13.83 -6.52 -10.92
C ILE A 229 14.47 -7.90 -10.94
N ASN A 230 13.67 -8.97 -10.88
CA ASN A 230 14.19 -10.33 -10.91
C ASN A 230 14.87 -10.65 -12.25
N LYS A 231 14.36 -10.14 -13.38
CA LYS A 231 15.01 -10.28 -14.69
C LYS A 231 16.36 -9.56 -14.72
N ILE A 232 16.44 -8.33 -14.20
CA ILE A 232 17.71 -7.59 -14.06
C ILE A 232 18.67 -8.36 -13.16
N ARG A 233 18.19 -8.85 -12.00
CA ARG A 233 18.98 -9.66 -11.07
C ARG A 233 19.60 -10.88 -11.74
N VAL A 234 18.79 -11.63 -12.48
CA VAL A 234 19.25 -12.86 -13.15
C VAL A 234 20.27 -12.55 -14.23
N ILE A 235 20.00 -11.58 -15.12
CA ILE A 235 20.91 -11.20 -16.21
C ILE A 235 22.27 -10.72 -15.66
N ASN A 236 22.27 -9.99 -14.56
CA ASN A 236 23.48 -9.41 -13.99
C ASN A 236 24.18 -10.35 -12.98
N ASN A 237 23.56 -11.47 -12.60
CA ASN A 237 23.96 -12.26 -11.42
C ASN A 237 24.06 -11.41 -10.15
N ALA A 238 23.08 -10.50 -9.96
CA ALA A 238 23.07 -9.54 -8.87
C ALA A 238 22.43 -10.14 -7.62
N THR A 239 22.86 -9.66 -6.44
CA THR A 239 22.22 -9.96 -5.16
C THR A 239 21.05 -9.01 -4.88
N LEU A 240 20.05 -9.50 -4.13
CA LEU A 240 18.83 -8.77 -3.83
C LEU A 240 18.65 -8.60 -2.32
N PHE A 241 18.42 -7.37 -1.88
CA PHE A 241 18.12 -7.01 -0.50
C PHE A 241 16.77 -6.31 -0.42
N CYS A 242 15.74 -7.03 0.00
CA CYS A 242 14.37 -6.51 0.13
C CYS A 242 14.07 -6.17 1.59
N VAL A 243 13.52 -4.98 1.83
CA VAL A 243 13.13 -4.52 3.17
C VAL A 243 11.65 -4.19 3.18
N GLY A 244 10.93 -4.61 4.23
CA GLY A 244 9.51 -4.30 4.31
C GLY A 244 8.83 -4.75 5.60
N ASP A 245 7.53 -4.44 5.66
CA ASP A 245 6.63 -4.74 6.77
C ASP A 245 5.28 -5.25 6.23
N ASP A 246 5.01 -6.56 6.33
CA ASP A 246 3.73 -7.14 5.89
C ASP A 246 2.52 -6.57 6.63
N TYR A 247 2.67 -6.06 7.87
CA TYR A 247 1.61 -5.36 8.59
C TYR A 247 1.28 -3.98 7.99
N GLN A 248 2.15 -3.43 7.14
CA GLN A 248 1.96 -2.16 6.42
C GLN A 248 1.66 -2.35 4.92
N SER A 249 1.32 -3.54 4.47
CA SER A 249 0.85 -3.79 3.10
C SER A 249 -0.60 -3.34 2.96
N ILE A 250 -0.79 -2.12 2.46
CA ILE A 250 -2.09 -1.43 2.36
C ILE A 250 -2.41 -0.90 0.94
N TYR A 251 -1.67 -1.34 -0.07
CA TYR A 251 -1.85 -0.94 -1.47
C TYR A 251 -2.30 -2.08 -2.37
N HIS A 252 -3.02 -3.03 -1.80
CA HIS A 252 -3.59 -4.15 -2.54
C HIS A 252 -4.47 -3.69 -3.71
N PHE A 253 -5.32 -2.68 -3.47
CA PHE A 253 -6.17 -2.08 -4.50
C PHE A 253 -5.38 -1.46 -5.68
N SER A 254 -4.08 -1.22 -5.54
CA SER A 254 -3.18 -0.72 -6.58
C SER A 254 -2.25 -1.80 -7.15
N GLY A 255 -2.55 -3.08 -6.89
CA GLY A 255 -1.88 -4.22 -7.49
C GLY A 255 -0.70 -4.79 -6.71
N SER A 256 -0.45 -4.35 -5.47
CA SER A 256 0.58 -5.00 -4.65
C SER A 256 0.19 -6.44 -4.31
N ASP A 257 1.16 -7.37 -4.41
CA ASP A 257 0.96 -8.78 -4.04
C ASP A 257 1.79 -9.13 -2.80
N ILE A 258 1.11 -9.26 -1.67
CA ILE A 258 1.73 -9.60 -0.40
C ILE A 258 2.39 -10.99 -0.40
N ASN A 259 1.99 -11.91 -1.31
CA ASN A 259 2.61 -13.22 -1.40
C ASN A 259 4.09 -13.14 -1.79
N LEU A 260 4.48 -12.15 -2.60
CA LEU A 260 5.88 -11.89 -2.90
C LEU A 260 6.72 -11.72 -1.65
N PHE A 261 6.13 -11.11 -0.61
CA PHE A 261 6.77 -10.92 0.68
C PHE A 261 6.66 -12.17 1.57
N LEU A 262 5.45 -12.72 1.73
CA LEU A 262 5.20 -13.85 2.62
C LEU A 262 5.88 -15.14 2.16
N LYS A 263 5.98 -15.33 0.85
CA LYS A 263 6.55 -16.51 0.20
C LYS A 263 7.88 -16.23 -0.49
N PHE A 264 8.63 -15.23 -0.02
CA PHE A 264 9.84 -14.73 -0.68
C PHE A 264 10.83 -15.82 -1.08
N LYS A 265 11.02 -16.85 -0.23
CA LYS A 265 11.90 -17.99 -0.52
C LYS A 265 11.43 -18.90 -1.65
N GLU A 266 10.15 -18.87 -2.01
CA GLU A 266 9.65 -19.60 -3.19
C GLU A 266 10.14 -18.94 -4.48
N TYR A 267 10.29 -17.61 -4.48
CA TYR A 267 10.80 -16.81 -5.59
C TYR A 267 12.33 -16.72 -5.62
N ILE A 268 12.96 -16.59 -4.46
CA ILE A 268 14.42 -16.46 -4.27
C ILE A 268 14.87 -17.53 -3.29
N LYS A 269 15.19 -18.73 -3.82
CA LYS A 269 15.40 -19.96 -3.04
C LYS A 269 16.56 -19.87 -2.02
N ASP A 270 17.64 -19.15 -2.37
CA ASP A 270 18.85 -18.97 -1.56
C ASP A 270 18.78 -17.78 -0.60
N ALA A 271 17.61 -17.14 -0.46
CA ALA A 271 17.47 -15.96 0.37
C ALA A 271 17.51 -16.26 1.87
N LYS A 272 18.22 -15.43 2.62
CA LYS A 272 18.15 -15.34 4.08
C LYS A 272 17.01 -14.44 4.50
N VAL A 273 16.13 -14.92 5.38
CA VAL A 273 15.07 -14.10 6.01
C VAL A 273 15.56 -13.63 7.36
N MET A 274 15.64 -12.32 7.55
CA MET A 274 16.13 -11.66 8.76
C MET A 274 15.03 -10.79 9.35
N LYS A 275 15.07 -10.48 10.65
CA LYS A 275 14.05 -9.70 11.34
C LYS A 275 14.70 -8.61 12.18
N LEU A 276 14.25 -7.37 12.05
CA LEU A 276 14.54 -6.31 13.01
C LEU A 276 13.60 -6.48 14.20
N LYS A 277 14.17 -6.60 15.41
CA LYS A 277 13.38 -6.80 16.62
C LYS A 277 13.13 -5.53 17.41
N TYR A 278 13.98 -4.50 17.27
CA TYR A 278 13.77 -3.25 17.98
C TYR A 278 12.96 -2.24 17.17
N THR A 279 12.15 -1.45 17.87
CA THR A 279 11.50 -0.26 17.34
C THR A 279 11.80 0.94 18.21
N TYR A 280 11.99 2.09 17.56
CA TYR A 280 12.44 3.33 18.19
C TYR A 280 11.36 4.41 18.19
N ARG A 281 10.15 4.12 17.66
CA ARG A 281 9.04 5.05 17.55
C ARG A 281 8.01 4.85 18.66
N ASN A 282 7.40 3.68 18.66
CA ASN A 282 6.23 3.42 19.49
C ASN A 282 6.61 2.88 20.87
N SER A 283 5.77 3.12 21.89
CA SER A 283 5.92 2.48 23.20
C SER A 283 5.59 0.98 23.15
N GLN A 284 6.12 0.20 24.09
CA GLN A 284 5.89 -1.25 24.15
C GLN A 284 4.40 -1.58 24.29
N GLU A 285 3.65 -0.80 25.03
CA GLU A 285 2.21 -0.99 25.25
C GLU A 285 1.42 -0.79 23.95
N LEU A 286 1.80 0.21 23.14
CA LEU A 286 1.19 0.44 21.84
C LEU A 286 1.51 -0.68 20.84
N ILE A 287 2.75 -1.16 20.83
CA ILE A 287 3.19 -2.29 20.01
C ILE A 287 2.39 -3.54 20.37
N ASN A 288 2.30 -3.87 21.66
CA ASN A 288 1.57 -5.04 22.13
C ASN A 288 0.11 -5.00 21.69
N ALA A 289 -0.55 -3.84 21.81
CA ALA A 289 -1.93 -3.65 21.39
C ALA A 289 -2.13 -3.75 19.87
N SER A 290 -1.32 -3.02 19.10
CA SER A 290 -1.43 -2.96 17.63
C SER A 290 -1.03 -4.28 16.96
N THR A 291 0.02 -4.94 17.46
CA THR A 291 0.45 -6.26 16.99
C THR A 291 -0.59 -7.32 17.31
N SER A 292 -1.13 -7.36 18.53
CA SER A 292 -2.19 -8.30 18.90
C SER A 292 -3.45 -8.12 18.05
N PHE A 293 -3.73 -6.89 17.60
CA PHE A 293 -4.85 -6.60 16.73
C PHE A 293 -4.63 -7.13 15.31
N VAL A 294 -3.48 -6.83 14.68
CA VAL A 294 -3.22 -7.24 13.28
C VAL A 294 -2.96 -8.75 13.18
N MET A 295 -2.36 -9.37 14.19
CA MET A 295 -2.04 -10.80 14.25
C MET A 295 -3.26 -11.72 14.42
N LYS A 296 -4.46 -11.18 14.55
CA LYS A 296 -5.68 -12.00 14.41
C LYS A 296 -5.78 -12.65 13.02
N ASN A 297 -5.12 -12.09 12.03
CA ASN A 297 -4.90 -12.75 10.74
C ASN A 297 -3.69 -13.69 10.83
N ASN A 298 -3.94 -15.00 10.87
CA ASN A 298 -2.91 -16.03 11.02
C ASN A 298 -1.90 -16.10 9.85
N LYS A 299 -2.19 -15.46 8.72
CA LYS A 299 -1.27 -15.40 7.57
C LYS A 299 -0.18 -14.34 7.71
N GLN A 300 -0.32 -13.41 8.65
CA GLN A 300 0.71 -12.39 8.92
C GLN A 300 1.94 -13.02 9.57
N LEU A 301 3.13 -12.52 9.24
CA LEU A 301 4.38 -13.01 9.81
C LEU A 301 4.51 -12.57 11.27
N ARG A 302 4.65 -13.54 12.17
CA ARG A 302 4.83 -13.23 13.60
C ARG A 302 6.13 -12.46 13.82
N LYS A 303 6.01 -11.29 14.44
CA LYS A 303 7.13 -10.41 14.82
C LYS A 303 7.15 -10.20 16.32
N GLU A 304 8.34 -10.28 16.88
CA GLU A 304 8.61 -9.93 18.27
C GLU A 304 9.26 -8.54 18.26
N LEU A 305 8.46 -7.49 18.48
CA LEU A 305 8.96 -6.12 18.52
C LEU A 305 9.19 -5.70 19.97
N ILE A 306 10.35 -5.12 20.22
CA ILE A 306 10.81 -4.66 21.53
C ILE A 306 11.04 -3.16 21.46
N SER A 307 10.54 -2.43 22.45
CA SER A 307 10.79 -1.02 22.63
C SER A 307 11.28 -0.74 24.05
N ASN A 308 12.24 0.16 24.16
CA ASN A 308 12.67 0.70 25.47
C ASN A 308 11.76 1.85 25.95
N LYS A 309 10.80 2.27 25.10
CA LYS A 309 9.86 3.34 25.42
C LYS A 309 8.60 2.74 26.04
N HIS A 310 8.22 3.25 27.21
CA HIS A 310 7.02 2.87 27.94
C HIS A 310 6.10 4.07 28.14
N ILE A 311 4.81 3.91 27.83
CA ILE A 311 3.77 4.94 28.02
C ILE A 311 2.53 4.25 28.58
N ASP A 312 2.08 4.66 29.76
CA ASP A 312 0.83 4.12 30.32
C ASP A 312 -0.37 4.50 29.44
N LYS A 313 -1.11 3.48 29.03
CA LYS A 313 -2.33 3.61 28.24
C LYS A 313 -2.18 4.56 27.03
N PRO A 314 -1.31 4.26 26.05
CA PRO A 314 -1.03 5.15 24.91
C PRO A 314 -2.23 5.33 23.97
N ILE A 315 -3.27 4.50 24.09
CA ILE A 315 -4.51 4.60 23.33
C ILE A 315 -5.60 5.19 24.20
N LYS A 316 -6.11 6.36 23.81
CA LYS A 316 -7.14 7.13 24.54
C LYS A 316 -8.44 7.11 23.73
N PHE A 317 -9.54 6.63 24.33
CA PHE A 317 -10.88 6.67 23.71
C PHE A 317 -11.63 7.92 24.17
N ILE A 318 -12.04 8.73 23.20
CA ILE A 318 -12.84 9.94 23.42
C ILE A 318 -14.25 9.69 22.87
N TYR A 319 -15.22 9.52 23.75
CA TYR A 319 -16.59 9.22 23.36
C TYR A 319 -17.36 10.49 23.01
N TYR A 320 -18.19 10.41 21.99
CA TYR A 320 -18.99 11.55 21.54
C TYR A 320 -20.41 11.17 21.08
N ILE A 321 -21.32 12.14 21.25
CA ILE A 321 -22.61 12.21 20.55
C ILE A 321 -22.47 13.19 19.37
N ASN A 322 -21.88 14.37 19.61
CA ASN A 322 -21.63 15.37 18.60
C ASN A 322 -20.15 15.33 18.16
N PRO A 323 -19.86 14.89 16.92
CA PRO A 323 -18.48 14.74 16.43
C PRO A 323 -17.74 16.08 16.35
N TYR A 324 -18.42 17.15 15.93
CA TYR A 324 -17.83 18.47 15.78
C TYR A 324 -17.35 19.04 17.14
N LYS A 325 -18.20 18.99 18.17
CA LYS A 325 -17.83 19.51 19.51
C LYS A 325 -16.65 18.72 20.10
N ALA A 326 -16.70 17.39 20.00
CA ALA A 326 -15.65 16.54 20.54
C ALA A 326 -14.30 16.78 19.83
N PHE A 327 -14.31 16.81 18.52
CA PHE A 327 -13.12 17.08 17.73
C PHE A 327 -12.55 18.48 18.03
N LYS A 328 -13.37 19.52 18.00
CA LYS A 328 -12.94 20.91 18.26
C LYS A 328 -12.24 21.06 19.60
N LYS A 329 -12.78 20.43 20.66
CA LYS A 329 -12.17 20.43 21.99
C LYS A 329 -10.80 19.78 21.95
N LEU A 330 -10.71 18.54 21.49
CA LEU A 330 -9.48 17.77 21.47
C LEU A 330 -8.41 18.39 20.54
N TYR A 331 -8.81 18.86 19.37
CA TYR A 331 -7.92 19.52 18.42
C TYR A 331 -7.31 20.82 19.01
N LYS A 332 -8.12 21.62 19.71
CA LYS A 332 -7.63 22.84 20.39
C LYS A 332 -6.55 22.52 21.44
N GLU A 333 -6.68 21.39 22.13
CA GLU A 333 -5.71 20.95 23.14
C GLU A 333 -4.38 20.47 22.50
N LEU A 334 -4.44 19.87 21.31
CA LEU A 334 -3.30 19.16 20.71
C LEU A 334 -2.64 19.86 19.51
N LYS A 335 -3.29 20.85 18.88
CA LYS A 335 -2.84 21.47 17.61
C LYS A 335 -1.45 22.11 17.64
N ASN A 336 -0.96 22.48 18.81
CA ASN A 336 0.37 23.08 18.97
C ASN A 336 1.49 22.05 19.08
N ASN A 337 1.15 20.77 19.13
CA ASN A 337 2.08 19.66 19.11
C ASN A 337 2.23 19.16 17.66
N ASN A 338 3.27 18.38 17.41
CA ASN A 338 3.38 17.64 16.15
C ASN A 338 2.22 16.62 16.07
N LEU A 339 1.19 16.91 15.27
CA LEU A 339 -0.09 16.23 15.24
C LEU A 339 -0.42 15.70 13.85
N LEU A 340 -0.97 14.48 13.78
CA LEU A 340 -1.68 13.97 12.61
C LEU A 340 -3.15 13.70 12.96
N VAL A 341 -4.05 14.12 12.06
CA VAL A 341 -5.48 13.79 12.12
C VAL A 341 -5.79 12.81 10.99
N LEU A 342 -6.20 11.60 11.35
CA LEU A 342 -6.34 10.50 10.38
C LEU A 342 -7.79 10.05 10.25
N GLY A 343 -8.28 9.98 9.02
CA GLY A 343 -9.55 9.37 8.65
C GLY A 343 -9.35 8.19 7.69
N ARG A 344 -10.33 7.31 7.58
CA ARG A 344 -10.32 6.25 6.56
C ARG A 344 -10.43 6.83 5.14
N ASN A 345 -11.26 7.86 4.98
CA ASN A 345 -11.55 8.51 3.70
C ASN A 345 -11.22 10.00 3.76
N ASN A 346 -10.87 10.60 2.62
CA ASN A 346 -10.56 12.04 2.55
C ASN A 346 -11.73 12.95 2.92
N PHE A 347 -12.98 12.48 2.81
CA PHE A 347 -14.17 13.25 3.18
C PHE A 347 -14.56 13.11 4.64
N ASP A 348 -13.92 12.25 5.42
CA ASP A 348 -14.31 11.98 6.83
C ASP A 348 -14.27 13.25 7.68
N ILE A 349 -13.30 14.12 7.45
CA ILE A 349 -13.11 15.35 8.20
C ILE A 349 -14.34 16.29 8.16
N LYS A 350 -15.13 16.26 7.08
CA LYS A 350 -16.30 17.12 6.90
C LYS A 350 -17.36 16.96 8.01
N LYS A 351 -17.39 15.79 8.66
CA LYS A 351 -18.29 15.53 9.80
C LYS A 351 -17.77 16.11 11.11
N PHE A 352 -16.46 16.37 11.20
CA PHE A 352 -15.74 16.75 12.40
C PHE A 352 -15.32 18.21 12.43
N SER A 353 -15.12 18.82 11.24
CA SER A 353 -14.75 20.23 11.11
C SER A 353 -15.37 20.84 9.88
N LYS A 354 -15.75 22.15 9.99
CA LYS A 354 -16.12 23.02 8.86
C LYS A 354 -14.91 23.79 8.33
N GLU A 355 -13.86 23.89 9.14
CA GLU A 355 -12.60 24.56 8.80
C GLU A 355 -11.66 23.57 8.13
N ASN A 356 -10.72 24.10 7.34
CA ASN A 356 -9.62 23.32 6.82
C ASN A 356 -8.70 22.92 7.98
N ILE A 357 -8.37 21.63 8.06
CA ILE A 357 -7.44 21.06 9.07
C ILE A 357 -6.19 20.60 8.30
N PRO A 358 -5.10 21.39 8.33
CA PRO A 358 -3.89 21.06 7.57
C PRO A 358 -3.26 19.72 7.92
N GLU A 359 -3.41 19.29 9.17
CA GLU A 359 -2.88 18.03 9.71
C GLU A 359 -3.73 16.82 9.30
N PHE A 360 -4.90 17.05 8.65
CA PHE A 360 -5.78 15.96 8.24
C PHE A 360 -5.32 15.30 6.95
N MET A 361 -5.33 13.97 6.98
CA MET A 361 -5.16 13.13 5.79
C MET A 361 -5.83 11.76 5.95
N SER A 362 -5.96 11.02 4.85
CA SER A 362 -6.35 9.62 4.94
C SER A 362 -5.22 8.77 5.52
N VAL A 363 -5.57 7.66 6.17
CA VAL A 363 -4.55 6.73 6.71
C VAL A 363 -3.61 6.24 5.61
N HIS A 364 -4.09 6.00 4.39
CA HIS A 364 -3.23 5.64 3.26
C HIS A 364 -2.16 6.69 2.96
N SER A 365 -2.53 7.97 2.98
CA SER A 365 -1.60 9.08 2.73
C SER A 365 -0.61 9.30 3.86
N SER A 366 -0.90 8.80 5.07
CA SER A 366 -0.02 8.92 6.24
C SER A 366 1.11 7.89 6.27
N LYS A 367 1.12 6.93 5.35
CA LYS A 367 2.20 5.93 5.31
C LYS A 367 3.55 6.60 5.10
N GLY A 368 4.54 6.22 5.91
CA GLY A 368 5.86 6.84 5.95
C GLY A 368 5.96 8.10 6.82
N LEU A 369 4.83 8.67 7.28
CA LEU A 369 4.83 9.80 8.20
C LEU A 369 4.77 9.36 9.66
N GLU A 370 5.10 10.27 10.56
CA GLU A 370 5.01 10.11 12.02
C GLU A 370 4.72 11.45 12.67
N ALA A 371 4.15 11.41 13.85
CA ALA A 371 3.87 12.58 14.67
C ALA A 371 3.88 12.21 16.16
N ASP A 372 4.04 13.20 17.03
CA ASP A 372 3.98 12.97 18.48
C ASP A 372 2.64 12.40 18.90
N ASN A 373 1.55 12.91 18.33
CA ASN A 373 0.20 12.47 18.62
C ASN A 373 -0.63 12.25 17.35
N VAL A 374 -1.57 11.31 17.43
CA VAL A 374 -2.51 11.00 16.36
C VAL A 374 -3.94 11.13 16.87
N ILE A 375 -4.80 11.84 16.13
CA ILE A 375 -6.25 11.79 16.31
C ILE A 375 -6.85 10.91 15.21
N LEU A 376 -7.54 9.84 15.58
CA LEU A 376 -8.22 8.95 14.64
C LEU A 376 -9.73 9.22 14.69
N ILE A 377 -10.31 9.57 13.54
CA ILE A 377 -11.71 9.96 13.41
C ILE A 377 -12.55 8.94 12.63
N ASN A 378 -13.87 9.10 12.69
CA ASN A 378 -14.87 8.30 11.92
C ASN A 378 -14.85 6.79 12.19
N MET A 379 -14.61 6.39 13.44
CA MET A 379 -14.63 4.98 13.88
C MET A 379 -16.07 4.45 14.04
N VAL A 380 -16.82 4.47 12.95
CA VAL A 380 -18.26 4.17 12.87
C VAL A 380 -18.48 2.86 12.12
N ASP A 381 -19.47 2.09 12.57
CA ASP A 381 -19.94 0.89 11.85
C ASP A 381 -20.97 1.29 10.79
N ASN A 382 -20.48 1.62 9.58
CA ASN A 382 -21.29 1.87 8.40
C ASN A 382 -20.50 1.51 7.12
N ILE A 383 -21.11 1.70 5.96
CA ILE A 383 -20.51 1.35 4.65
C ILE A 383 -19.18 2.08 4.43
N TYR A 384 -19.09 3.37 4.80
CA TYR A 384 -17.91 4.23 4.65
C TYR A 384 -17.13 4.41 5.95
N GLY A 385 -17.36 3.57 6.94
CA GLY A 385 -16.68 3.63 8.23
C GLY A 385 -15.27 3.10 8.20
N PHE A 386 -14.76 2.74 9.38
CA PHE A 386 -13.51 2.02 9.50
C PHE A 386 -13.77 0.73 10.31
N PRO A 387 -13.80 -0.47 9.72
CA PRO A 387 -13.43 -0.82 8.33
C PRO A 387 -14.42 -0.30 7.29
N ASN A 388 -13.91 0.00 6.11
CA ASN A 388 -14.73 0.31 4.95
C ASN A 388 -15.29 -1.00 4.38
N LYS A 389 -16.63 -1.03 4.18
CA LYS A 389 -17.34 -2.25 3.73
C LYS A 389 -17.54 -2.32 2.21
N LEU A 390 -17.24 -1.23 1.48
CA LEU A 390 -17.38 -1.19 0.02
C LEU A 390 -16.30 -1.97 -0.73
N ILE A 391 -15.13 -2.16 -0.11
CA ILE A 391 -13.93 -2.67 -0.80
C ILE A 391 -13.99 -4.18 -1.02
N ASN A 392 -14.90 -4.89 -0.36
CA ASN A 392 -15.07 -6.34 -0.52
C ASN A 392 -15.96 -6.68 -1.72
N SER A 393 -15.60 -6.28 -2.95
CA SER A 393 -16.21 -6.94 -4.08
C SER A 393 -15.57 -8.33 -4.25
N LYS A 394 -16.38 -9.36 -4.40
CA LYS A 394 -15.91 -10.73 -4.65
C LYS A 394 -14.94 -10.82 -5.83
N LEU A 395 -15.07 -9.91 -6.80
CA LEU A 395 -14.20 -9.80 -7.96
C LEU A 395 -12.77 -9.36 -7.60
N ILE A 396 -12.64 -8.37 -6.68
CA ILE A 396 -11.31 -7.92 -6.21
C ILE A 396 -10.65 -9.03 -5.38
N GLU A 397 -11.44 -9.73 -4.55
CA GLU A 397 -10.95 -10.87 -3.76
C GLU A 397 -10.48 -12.03 -4.64
N GLU A 398 -11.13 -12.27 -5.81
CA GLU A 398 -10.75 -13.35 -6.72
C GLU A 398 -9.40 -13.06 -7.39
N LEU A 399 -9.16 -11.85 -7.81
CA LEU A 399 -7.88 -11.44 -8.39
C LEU A 399 -6.71 -11.50 -7.40
N HIS A 400 -7.01 -11.60 -6.11
CA HIS A 400 -6.02 -11.67 -5.04
C HIS A 400 -6.37 -12.73 -3.99
N PRO A 401 -6.16 -14.02 -4.29
CA PRO A 401 -6.55 -15.12 -3.40
C PRO A 401 -5.82 -15.15 -2.05
N SER A 402 -4.78 -14.33 -1.87
CA SER A 402 -3.96 -14.33 -0.66
C SER A 402 -4.68 -13.88 0.62
N ASP A 403 -5.70 -13.06 0.50
CA ASP A 403 -6.40 -12.46 1.66
C ASP A 403 -7.83 -12.99 1.91
N LYS A 404 -8.31 -13.93 1.07
CA LYS A 404 -9.69 -14.51 1.17
C LYS A 404 -10.04 -15.12 2.53
N SER A 405 -9.05 -15.45 3.35
CA SER A 405 -9.28 -16.24 4.57
C SER A 405 -9.57 -15.40 5.81
N TYR A 406 -9.49 -14.08 5.76
CA TYR A 406 -9.67 -13.24 6.94
C TYR A 406 -10.43 -11.94 6.62
N ILE A 407 -11.57 -11.77 7.29
CA ILE A 407 -12.46 -10.63 7.08
C ILE A 407 -11.74 -9.31 7.38
N TYR A 408 -11.76 -8.39 6.41
CA TYR A 408 -11.12 -7.08 6.50
C TYR A 408 -9.60 -7.13 6.67
N ALA A 409 -8.89 -8.08 6.07
CA ALA A 409 -7.44 -8.23 6.23
C ALA A 409 -6.67 -6.93 5.92
N GLU A 410 -6.94 -6.27 4.77
CA GLU A 410 -6.29 -5.01 4.41
C GLU A 410 -6.71 -3.85 5.34
N GLU A 411 -8.00 -3.75 5.68
CA GLU A 411 -8.49 -2.73 6.61
C GLU A 411 -7.85 -2.88 8.00
N ARG A 412 -7.54 -4.10 8.44
CA ARG A 412 -6.82 -4.34 9.70
C ARG A 412 -5.37 -3.87 9.63
N ARG A 413 -4.69 -4.11 8.51
CA ARG A 413 -3.35 -3.55 8.27
C ARG A 413 -3.40 -2.02 8.24
N LEU A 414 -4.43 -1.47 7.59
CA LEU A 414 -4.64 -0.02 7.56
C LEU A 414 -4.86 0.56 8.96
N PHE A 415 -5.63 -0.13 9.80
CA PHE A 415 -5.82 0.28 11.19
C PHE A 415 -4.53 0.16 12.02
N TYR A 416 -3.73 -0.89 11.79
CA TYR A 416 -2.39 -1.01 12.38
C TYR A 416 -1.50 0.17 11.96
N VAL A 417 -1.51 0.55 10.67
CA VAL A 417 -0.79 1.73 10.19
C VAL A 417 -1.24 2.98 10.94
N ALA A 418 -2.56 3.21 11.08
CA ALA A 418 -3.09 4.37 11.81
C ALA A 418 -2.61 4.42 13.25
N LEU A 419 -2.65 3.30 13.98
CA LEU A 419 -2.20 3.20 15.35
C LEU A 419 -0.70 3.47 15.52
N THR A 420 0.11 3.06 14.55
CA THR A 420 1.59 3.12 14.63
C THR A 420 2.19 4.39 14.04
N ARG A 421 1.38 5.39 13.65
CA ARG A 421 1.88 6.70 13.19
C ARG A 421 2.31 7.62 14.33
N THR A 422 1.93 7.32 15.56
CA THR A 422 2.27 8.14 16.71
C THR A 422 3.60 7.75 17.35
N GLU A 423 4.27 8.74 17.94
CA GLU A 423 5.35 8.48 18.89
C GLU A 423 4.82 8.32 20.32
N ASN A 424 3.76 9.06 20.70
CA ASN A 424 3.26 9.09 22.07
C ASN A 424 1.82 8.52 22.17
N TYR A 425 0.81 9.30 21.80
CA TYR A 425 -0.60 8.94 22.05
C TYR A 425 -1.43 8.85 20.78
N VAL A 426 -2.34 7.87 20.76
CA VAL A 426 -3.43 7.79 19.79
C VAL A 426 -4.74 8.14 20.50
N TYR A 427 -5.38 9.21 20.07
CA TYR A 427 -6.69 9.64 20.51
C TYR A 427 -7.73 9.16 19.51
N ILE A 428 -8.60 8.26 19.91
CA ILE A 428 -9.62 7.67 19.03
C ILE A 428 -10.98 8.28 19.37
N LEU A 429 -11.56 9.03 18.42
CA LEU A 429 -12.92 9.55 18.54
C LEU A 429 -13.92 8.43 18.27
N VAL A 430 -14.68 8.04 19.30
CA VAL A 430 -15.61 6.90 19.27
C VAL A 430 -17.04 7.39 19.42
N PRO A 431 -17.95 7.12 18.46
CA PRO A 431 -19.35 7.45 18.64
C PRO A 431 -19.97 6.60 19.77
N LEU A 432 -20.91 7.14 20.53
CA LEU A 432 -21.62 6.36 21.57
C LEU A 432 -22.44 5.23 20.93
N PHE A 433 -23.01 5.47 19.73
CA PHE A 433 -23.80 4.50 19.00
C PHE A 433 -23.07 4.08 17.71
N LYS A 434 -23.35 2.88 17.19
CA LYS A 434 -22.77 2.34 15.95
C LYS A 434 -21.23 2.35 15.92
N GLN A 435 -20.60 1.95 17.05
CA GLN A 435 -19.15 1.86 17.15
C GLN A 435 -18.59 0.82 16.17
N SER A 436 -17.46 1.16 15.53
CA SER A 436 -16.69 0.24 14.69
C SER A 436 -16.41 -1.10 15.41
N ILE A 437 -16.47 -2.19 14.66
CA ILE A 437 -16.07 -3.52 15.16
C ILE A 437 -14.60 -3.53 15.61
N PHE A 438 -13.72 -2.74 14.97
CA PHE A 438 -12.31 -2.64 15.33
C PHE A 438 -12.12 -2.02 16.71
N ILE A 439 -12.97 -1.05 17.10
CA ILE A 439 -12.95 -0.48 18.45
C ILE A 439 -13.37 -1.51 19.49
N LYS A 440 -14.42 -2.30 19.21
CA LYS A 440 -14.87 -3.37 20.12
C LYS A 440 -13.77 -4.42 20.35
N GLU A 441 -13.07 -4.79 19.26
CA GLU A 441 -11.97 -5.75 19.32
C GLU A 441 -10.75 -5.19 20.05
N LEU A 442 -10.35 -3.95 19.74
CA LEU A 442 -9.21 -3.29 20.39
C LEU A 442 -9.42 -3.17 21.91
N LYS A 443 -10.63 -2.81 22.35
CA LYS A 443 -10.97 -2.77 23.80
C LYS A 443 -10.81 -4.13 24.47
N LYS A 444 -11.22 -5.24 23.81
CA LYS A 444 -11.02 -6.58 24.36
C LYS A 444 -9.53 -6.92 24.52
N ILE A 445 -8.72 -6.59 23.50
CA ILE A 445 -7.28 -6.78 23.54
C ILE A 445 -6.65 -5.99 24.70
N LEU A 446 -6.97 -4.70 24.82
CA LEU A 446 -6.45 -3.86 25.90
C LEU A 446 -6.84 -4.37 27.29
N LYS A 447 -8.08 -4.83 27.44
CA LYS A 447 -8.54 -5.44 28.71
C LYS A 447 -7.73 -6.70 29.07
N GLN A 448 -7.36 -7.52 28.09
CA GLN A 448 -6.51 -8.70 28.32
C GLN A 448 -5.07 -8.31 28.68
N LEU A 449 -4.48 -7.38 27.91
CA LEU A 449 -3.12 -6.91 28.15
C LEU A 449 -2.95 -6.25 29.53
N TYR A 450 -3.92 -5.44 29.95
CA TYR A 450 -3.86 -4.77 31.25
C TYR A 450 -4.20 -5.69 32.44
N LYS A 451 -4.91 -6.82 32.21
CA LYS A 451 -5.13 -7.83 33.28
C LYS A 451 -3.89 -8.70 33.51
N ASN A 452 -3.09 -8.95 32.46
CA ASN A 452 -1.89 -9.77 32.56
C ASN A 452 -0.68 -9.00 33.15
N ASN A 453 -0.81 -7.70 33.36
CA ASN A 453 0.20 -6.83 33.98
C ASN A 453 -0.12 -6.46 35.43
N LEU A 454 -1.19 -7.03 36.02
CA LEU A 454 -1.55 -6.98 37.44
C LEU A 454 -1.27 -8.34 38.07
#